data_5c3f108d5e270986f5d73d73e6713dc3
#
_entry.id   5c3f108d5e270986f5d73d73e6713dc3
#
_cell.length_a   1.000
_cell.length_b   1.000
_cell.length_c   1.000
_cell.angle_alpha   90.00
_cell.angle_beta   90.00
_cell.angle_gamma   90.00
#
_symmetry.space_group_name_H-M   'P 1'
#
loop_
_entity.id
_entity.type
_entity.pdbx_description
1 polymer ?
#
loop_
_entity_poly.entity_id
_entity_poly.type
_entity_poly.pdbx_seq_one_letter_code
_entity_poly.pdbx_strand_id
1 'polypeptide(L)'
;MKISLDGQVAIVTGSGRGLGRAHAMALAERGAKVIVNDLAVDGDASDNAKSVVDEIIKKGGEALASGANVADFDQVQAMIGQAMDAWDRVDILVNNAGILRDKTFLKM
;
A
#
# COMPACT_ATOMS: atom_id res chain seq x y z
N MET A 1 15.66 8.14 17.86
CA MET A 1 16.16 8.27 16.49
C MET A 1 15.04 8.04 15.50
N LYS A 2 14.87 8.93 14.56
CA LYS A 2 13.90 8.77 13.51
C LYS A 2 14.53 8.08 12.31
N ILE A 3 13.91 7.01 11.85
CA ILE A 3 14.33 6.36 10.63
C ILE A 3 13.63 7.08 9.46
N SER A 4 14.41 7.49 8.48
CA SER A 4 13.87 8.08 7.26
C SER A 4 13.69 6.99 6.19
N LEU A 5 12.53 7.00 5.54
CA LEU A 5 12.22 6.12 4.43
C LEU A 5 12.07 6.91 3.12
N ASP A 6 12.65 8.08 3.07
CA ASP A 6 12.57 8.94 1.89
C ASP A 6 13.01 8.20 0.64
N GLY A 7 12.20 8.28 -0.39
CA GLY A 7 12.46 7.61 -1.67
C GLY A 7 12.09 6.15 -1.72
N GLN A 8 11.67 5.54 -0.61
CA GLN A 8 11.21 4.16 -0.61
C GLN A 8 9.73 4.07 -0.92
N VAL A 9 9.31 2.94 -1.46
CA VAL A 9 7.92 2.69 -1.83
C VAL A 9 7.42 1.46 -1.09
N ALA A 10 6.27 1.60 -0.44
CA ALA A 10 5.65 0.54 0.34
C ALA A 10 4.28 0.19 -0.22
N ILE A 11 3.94 -1.08 -0.20
CA ILE A 11 2.60 -1.56 -0.44
C ILE A 11 2.08 -2.14 0.87
N VAL A 12 0.94 -1.65 1.33
CA VAL A 12 0.31 -2.14 2.57
C VAL A 12 -1.06 -2.70 2.23
N THR A 13 -1.22 -4.01 2.39
CA THR A 13 -2.50 -4.68 2.12
C THR A 13 -3.42 -4.57 3.32
N GLY A 14 -4.73 -4.51 3.08
CA GLY A 14 -5.70 -4.36 4.14
C GLY A 14 -5.53 -3.08 4.93
N SER A 15 -5.16 -2.00 4.25
CA SER A 15 -4.69 -0.78 4.90
C SER A 15 -5.75 0.33 5.01
N GLY A 16 -7.00 0.02 4.73
CA GLY A 16 -8.07 1.01 4.84
C GLY A 16 -8.45 1.32 6.28
N ARG A 17 -8.12 0.46 7.22
CA ARG A 17 -8.51 0.65 8.63
C ARG A 17 -7.65 -0.21 9.54
N GLY A 18 -7.80 0.03 10.87
CA GLY A 18 -7.16 -0.77 11.89
C GLY A 18 -5.64 -0.70 11.83
N LEU A 19 -5.02 -1.83 12.06
CA LEU A 19 -3.56 -1.94 12.10
C LEU A 19 -2.93 -1.63 10.74
N GLY A 20 -3.57 -2.05 9.65
CA GLY A 20 -3.08 -1.75 8.31
C GLY A 20 -3.04 -0.26 8.05
N ARG A 21 -4.07 0.47 8.47
CA ARG A 21 -4.10 1.92 8.36
C ARG A 21 -2.95 2.55 9.16
N ALA A 22 -2.74 2.07 10.38
CA ALA A 22 -1.66 2.58 11.23
C ALA A 22 -0.30 2.36 10.58
N HIS A 23 -0.06 1.21 9.97
CA HIS A 23 1.18 0.94 9.26
C HIS A 23 1.37 1.87 8.06
N ALA A 24 0.32 2.05 7.26
CA ALA A 24 0.39 2.95 6.10
C ALA A 24 0.73 4.38 6.52
N MET A 25 0.06 4.88 7.54
CA MET A 25 0.30 6.21 8.05
C MET A 25 1.72 6.37 8.60
N ALA A 26 2.21 5.38 9.35
CA ALA A 26 3.54 5.42 9.93
C ALA A 26 4.63 5.44 8.86
N LEU A 27 4.47 4.62 7.81
CA LEU A 27 5.43 4.59 6.71
C LEU A 27 5.44 5.92 5.96
N ALA A 28 4.26 6.48 5.70
CA ALA A 28 4.16 7.76 5.01
C ALA A 28 4.79 8.89 5.82
N GLU A 29 4.61 8.88 7.14
CA GLU A 29 5.22 9.89 8.02
C GLU A 29 6.75 9.87 7.97
N ARG A 30 7.32 8.72 7.63
CA ARG A 30 8.77 8.59 7.50
C ARG A 30 9.27 8.87 6.10
N GLY A 31 8.40 9.27 5.21
CA GLY A 31 8.77 9.68 3.86
C GLY A 31 8.55 8.63 2.78
N ALA A 32 8.05 7.45 3.12
CA ALA A 32 7.74 6.43 2.11
C ALA A 32 6.53 6.84 1.28
N LYS A 33 6.54 6.47 0.02
CA LYS A 33 5.38 6.55 -0.85
C LYS A 33 4.61 5.25 -0.68
N VAL A 34 3.29 5.31 -0.55
CA VAL A 34 2.50 4.16 -0.10
C VAL A 34 1.38 3.82 -1.07
N ILE A 35 1.29 2.56 -1.45
CA ILE A 35 0.06 2.01 -2.02
C ILE A 35 -0.81 1.55 -0.87
N VAL A 36 -1.97 2.16 -0.73
CA VAL A 36 -2.97 1.80 0.29
C VAL A 36 -3.93 0.83 -0.36
N ASN A 37 -3.80 -0.45 -0.03
CA ASN A 37 -4.62 -1.49 -0.63
C ASN A 37 -5.73 -1.91 0.32
N ASP A 38 -6.96 -1.79 -0.13
CA ASP A 38 -8.12 -2.29 0.59
C ASP A 38 -9.27 -2.47 -0.41
N LEU A 39 -9.76 -3.69 -0.52
CA LEU A 39 -10.74 -4.06 -1.53
C LEU A 39 -12.16 -3.77 -1.05
N ALA A 40 -12.93 -3.07 -1.89
CA ALA A 40 -14.36 -2.93 -1.69
C ALA A 40 -15.11 -4.08 -2.37
N VAL A 41 -16.40 -4.21 -2.03
CA VAL A 41 -17.25 -5.29 -2.58
C VAL A 41 -17.38 -5.22 -4.10
N ASP A 42 -17.27 -4.04 -4.67
CA ASP A 42 -17.41 -3.83 -6.12
C ASP A 42 -16.10 -4.00 -6.89
N GLY A 43 -15.02 -4.40 -6.22
CA GLY A 43 -13.74 -4.61 -6.87
C GLY A 43 -12.88 -3.37 -7.02
N ASP A 44 -13.35 -2.23 -6.53
CA ASP A 44 -12.58 -0.99 -6.54
C ASP A 44 -11.86 -0.83 -5.20
N ALA A 45 -11.03 0.19 -5.08
CA ALA A 45 -10.45 0.56 -3.79
C ALA A 45 -11.58 0.98 -2.84
N SER A 46 -11.50 0.55 -1.59
CA SER A 46 -12.53 0.88 -0.61
C SER A 46 -12.53 2.38 -0.30
N ASP A 47 -13.65 2.89 0.20
CA ASP A 47 -13.73 4.27 0.66
C ASP A 47 -12.74 4.52 1.80
N ASN A 48 -12.50 3.50 2.63
CA ASN A 48 -11.52 3.59 3.70
C ASN A 48 -10.10 3.77 3.13
N ALA A 49 -9.74 3.02 2.07
CA ALA A 49 -8.44 3.18 1.42
C ALA A 49 -8.29 4.59 0.85
N LYS A 50 -9.32 5.08 0.18
CA LYS A 50 -9.30 6.42 -0.40
C LYS A 50 -9.14 7.48 0.68
N SER A 51 -9.79 7.30 1.83
CA SER A 51 -9.68 8.21 2.97
C SER A 51 -8.25 8.25 3.53
N VAL A 52 -7.60 7.09 3.64
CA VAL A 52 -6.22 7.03 4.12
C VAL A 52 -5.28 7.74 3.15
N VAL A 53 -5.47 7.54 1.85
CA VAL A 53 -4.69 8.24 0.82
C VAL A 53 -4.85 9.75 0.97
N ASP A 54 -6.07 10.23 1.13
CA ASP A 54 -6.33 11.65 1.31
C ASP A 54 -5.62 12.21 2.54
N GLU A 55 -5.63 11.49 3.64
CA GLU A 55 -4.93 11.91 4.85
C GLU A 55 -3.43 12.00 4.63
N ILE A 56 -2.85 11.02 3.94
CA ILE A 56 -1.41 11.01 3.66
C ILE A 56 -1.05 12.23 2.80
N ILE A 57 -1.84 12.50 1.77
CA ILE A 57 -1.59 13.62 0.88
C ILE A 57 -1.71 14.95 1.63
N LYS A 58 -2.71 15.08 2.50
CA LYS A 58 -2.89 16.29 3.32
C LYS A 58 -1.70 16.56 4.21
N LYS A 59 -1.00 15.51 4.63
CA LYS A 59 0.19 15.66 5.50
C LYS A 59 1.48 15.83 4.69
N GLY A 60 1.37 15.96 3.38
CA GLY A 60 2.51 16.20 2.51
C GLY A 60 3.17 14.95 1.95
N GLY A 61 2.57 13.78 2.18
CA GLY A 61 3.08 12.53 1.64
C GLY A 61 2.52 12.20 0.26
N GLU A 62 2.90 11.05 -0.26
CA GLU A 62 2.42 10.53 -1.53
C GLU A 62 1.82 9.14 -1.32
N ALA A 63 0.64 8.92 -1.88
CA ALA A 63 -0.03 7.63 -1.76
C ALA A 63 -1.00 7.44 -2.92
N LEU A 64 -1.27 6.18 -3.23
CA LEU A 64 -2.26 5.78 -4.22
C LEU A 64 -3.13 4.69 -3.61
N ALA A 65 -4.39 4.65 -3.99
CA ALA A 65 -5.31 3.62 -3.54
C ALA A 65 -5.32 2.44 -4.52
N SER A 66 -5.46 1.24 -4.00
CA SER A 66 -5.60 0.03 -4.81
C SER A 66 -6.73 -0.84 -4.29
N GLY A 67 -7.57 -1.31 -5.21
CA GLY A 67 -8.63 -2.27 -4.91
C GLY A 67 -8.26 -3.71 -5.28
N ALA A 68 -6.99 -4.01 -5.44
CA ALA A 68 -6.57 -5.36 -5.82
C ALA A 68 -7.00 -6.39 -4.78
N ASN A 69 -7.53 -7.50 -5.27
CA ASN A 69 -7.81 -8.66 -4.43
C ASN A 69 -6.51 -9.43 -4.27
N VAL A 70 -5.96 -9.46 -3.05
CA VAL A 70 -4.66 -10.09 -2.80
C VAL A 70 -4.68 -11.61 -2.93
N ALA A 71 -5.86 -12.21 -3.09
CA ALA A 71 -5.98 -13.62 -3.42
C ALA A 71 -5.84 -13.88 -4.92
N ASP A 72 -5.87 -12.85 -5.74
CA ASP A 72 -5.77 -12.96 -7.20
C ASP A 72 -4.40 -12.46 -7.65
N PHE A 73 -3.58 -13.37 -8.15
CA PHE A 73 -2.21 -13.07 -8.52
C PHE A 73 -2.12 -11.98 -9.60
N ASP A 74 -3.00 -12.02 -10.59
CA ASP A 74 -2.98 -11.03 -11.66
C ASP A 74 -3.29 -9.62 -11.13
N GLN A 75 -4.21 -9.52 -10.17
CA GLN A 75 -4.52 -8.24 -9.55
C GLN A 75 -3.37 -7.74 -8.67
N VAL A 76 -2.68 -8.64 -7.99
CA VAL A 76 -1.49 -8.28 -7.23
C VAL A 76 -0.41 -7.75 -8.15
N GLN A 77 -0.18 -8.39 -9.28
CA GLN A 77 0.78 -7.92 -10.28
C GLN A 77 0.41 -6.53 -10.80
N ALA A 78 -0.88 -6.29 -11.03
CA ALA A 78 -1.35 -4.98 -11.48
C ALA A 78 -1.09 -3.91 -10.41
N MET A 79 -1.26 -4.26 -9.15
CA MET A 79 -0.98 -3.34 -8.03
C MET A 79 0.51 -3.01 -7.96
N ILE A 80 1.37 -4.01 -8.12
CA ILE A 80 2.81 -3.79 -8.18
C ILE A 80 3.16 -2.91 -9.37
N GLY A 81 2.54 -3.17 -10.52
CA GLY A 81 2.70 -2.36 -11.72
C GLY A 81 2.32 -0.90 -11.49
N GLN A 82 1.27 -0.66 -10.72
CA GLN A 82 0.85 0.69 -10.34
C GLN A 82 1.96 1.43 -9.59
N ALA A 83 2.59 0.76 -8.63
CA ALA A 83 3.71 1.34 -7.89
C ALA A 83 4.92 1.59 -8.79
N MET A 84 5.24 0.62 -9.65
CA MET A 84 6.36 0.75 -10.57
C MET A 84 6.16 1.90 -11.56
N ASP A 85 4.94 2.06 -12.09
CA ASP A 85 4.62 3.14 -13.01
C ASP A 85 4.71 4.51 -12.33
N ALA A 86 4.26 4.59 -11.08
CA ALA A 86 4.25 5.86 -10.35
C ALA A 86 5.63 6.24 -9.82
N TRP A 87 6.39 5.28 -9.30
CA TRP A 87 7.60 5.56 -8.53
C TRP A 87 8.81 4.70 -8.90
N ASP A 88 8.65 3.81 -9.85
CA ASP A 88 9.73 2.99 -10.43
C ASP A 88 10.42 2.06 -9.44
N ARG A 89 9.77 1.72 -8.32
CA ARG A 89 10.34 0.78 -7.34
C ARG A 89 9.29 0.28 -6.37
N VAL A 90 9.56 -0.85 -5.73
CA VAL A 90 8.83 -1.34 -4.56
C VAL A 90 9.86 -1.88 -3.59
N ASP A 91 9.91 -1.35 -2.39
CA ASP A 91 10.91 -1.71 -1.38
C ASP A 91 10.33 -2.50 -0.22
N ILE A 92 9.08 -2.25 0.14
CA ILE A 92 8.47 -2.76 1.36
C ILE A 92 7.11 -3.34 1.03
N LEU A 93 6.82 -4.53 1.56
CA LEU A 93 5.47 -5.09 1.51
C LEU A 93 5.03 -5.39 2.95
N VAL A 94 3.92 -4.79 3.36
CA VAL A 94 3.30 -5.09 4.64
C VAL A 94 2.00 -5.83 4.36
N ASN A 95 1.95 -7.09 4.73
CA ASN A 95 0.80 -7.94 4.48
C ASN A 95 -0.10 -8.02 5.71
N ASN A 96 -1.14 -7.19 5.74
CA ASN A 96 -2.13 -7.19 6.82
C ASN A 96 -3.40 -7.95 6.46
N ALA A 97 -3.57 -8.31 5.20
CA ALA A 97 -4.77 -9.02 4.77
C ALA A 97 -4.76 -10.49 5.15
N GLY A 98 -3.60 -11.02 5.56
CA GLY A 98 -3.49 -12.39 6.03
C GLY A 98 -3.56 -13.46 4.96
N ILE A 99 -3.55 -13.09 3.69
CA ILE A 99 -3.74 -14.02 2.59
C ILE A 99 -2.43 -14.40 1.91
N LEU A 100 -1.47 -13.47 1.88
CA LEU A 100 -0.18 -13.66 1.21
C LEU A 100 0.80 -14.32 2.17
N ARG A 101 0.61 -15.58 2.47
CA ARG A 101 1.53 -16.26 3.37
C ARG A 101 2.60 -16.99 2.58
N ASP A 102 3.80 -16.98 3.07
CA ASP A 102 4.93 -17.76 2.58
C ASP A 102 5.33 -17.53 1.13
N LYS A 103 4.68 -16.63 0.44
CA LYS A 103 4.99 -16.35 -0.95
C LYS A 103 5.88 -15.14 -1.03
N THR A 104 7.05 -15.32 -1.60
CA THR A 104 7.97 -14.22 -1.83
C THR A 104 7.84 -13.75 -3.28
N PHE A 105 6.66 -13.25 -3.62
CA PHE A 105 6.43 -12.82 -4.99
C PHE A 105 6.99 -11.43 -5.28
N LEU A 106 7.47 -10.73 -4.27
CA LEU A 106 8.11 -9.43 -4.43
C LEU A 106 9.62 -9.54 -4.33
N LYS A 107 10.15 -10.51 -4.98
CA LYS A 107 11.60 -10.59 -5.10
C LYS A 107 12.02 -9.63 -6.18
N MET A 108 12.57 -8.57 -5.76
CA MET A 108 13.02 -7.54 -6.68
C MET A 108 14.51 -7.57 -6.84
#